data_7b4733cf06444deeb6118899e408501c
#
_entry.id   7b4733cf06444deeb6118899e408501c
#
_cell.length_a   1.000
_cell.length_b   1.000
_cell.length_c   1.000
_cell.angle_alpha   90.00
_cell.angle_beta   90.00
_cell.angle_gamma   90.00
#
_symmetry.space_group_name_H-M   'P 1'
#
loop_
_entity.id
_entity.type
_entity.pdbx_description
1 polymer ?
#
loop_
_entity_poly.entity_id
_entity_poly.type
_entity_poly.pdbx_seq_one_letter_code
_entity_poly.pdbx_strand_id
1 'polypeptide(L)'
;MGNIDECITFASKFGNDVILGKNRDRNYSPNLIIVRELVKEKTEICYLMDDDTDWCEGINSHGIGIVNSALFVKRDEKDFDKAKKTKAPSKDGARIREALSYEKISDVVKSLVTFHEGIKGHTIVSDGKKVAVIENTSRVKPYVTVHDLKNPIVRTNHGIKHPEQGYTRGPDRVSSETRMKYAKELVNSTNNYKEIFPKFYNHTQKLGPKYDVVRSQNQLWTSSQLLYNLNKLKVMLYLIPGKVHF
;
A
#
# COMPACT_ATOMS: atom_id res chain seq x y z
N MET A 1 -22.19 0.91 -6.18
CA MET A 1 -21.12 0.15 -5.52
C MET A 1 -20.24 1.12 -4.76
N GLY A 2 -19.80 0.82 -3.53
CA GLY A 2 -18.85 1.66 -2.80
C GLY A 2 -17.47 1.58 -3.45
N ASN A 3 -16.61 2.58 -3.18
CA ASN A 3 -15.24 2.58 -3.65
C ASN A 3 -14.49 1.38 -3.05
N ILE A 4 -13.86 0.59 -3.92
CA ILE A 4 -13.04 -0.55 -3.53
C ILE A 4 -11.58 -0.11 -3.56
N ASP A 5 -10.87 -0.39 -2.49
CA ASP A 5 -9.47 -0.05 -2.28
C ASP A 5 -8.69 -1.32 -1.97
N GLU A 6 -8.23 -2.01 -3.01
CA GLU A 6 -7.34 -3.13 -2.87
C GLU A 6 -5.93 -2.74 -3.33
N CYS A 7 -4.93 -3.43 -2.80
CA CYS A 7 -3.55 -3.09 -3.08
C CYS A 7 -2.64 -4.31 -2.96
N ILE A 8 -1.49 -4.23 -3.62
CA ILE A 8 -0.30 -4.98 -3.24
C ILE A 8 0.73 -3.97 -2.77
N THR A 9 1.33 -4.21 -1.61
CA THR A 9 2.47 -3.43 -1.13
C THR A 9 3.66 -4.33 -0.87
N PHE A 10 4.87 -3.81 -1.09
CA PHE A 10 6.06 -4.56 -0.80
C PHE A 10 7.23 -3.67 -0.34
N ALA A 11 8.18 -4.31 0.35
CA ALA A 11 9.50 -3.79 0.62
C ALA A 11 10.54 -4.82 0.18
N SER A 12 11.59 -4.40 -0.53
CA SER A 12 12.67 -5.27 -0.95
C SER A 12 13.97 -4.52 -1.16
N LYS A 13 15.08 -5.26 -1.10
CA LYS A 13 16.41 -4.74 -1.36
C LYS A 13 16.91 -5.20 -2.75
N PHE A 14 17.44 -4.26 -3.53
CA PHE A 14 18.02 -4.48 -4.86
C PHE A 14 19.43 -3.91 -4.88
N GLY A 15 20.43 -4.75 -4.67
CA GLY A 15 21.79 -4.29 -4.42
C GLY A 15 21.84 -3.41 -3.16
N ASN A 16 22.19 -2.14 -3.32
CA ASN A 16 22.22 -1.16 -2.22
C ASN A 16 20.91 -0.37 -2.10
N ASP A 17 19.97 -0.51 -3.02
CA ASP A 17 18.72 0.24 -3.04
C ASP A 17 17.65 -0.50 -2.25
N VAL A 18 16.97 0.19 -1.34
CA VAL A 18 15.76 -0.28 -0.67
C VAL A 18 14.55 0.36 -1.31
N ILE A 19 13.65 -0.48 -1.78
CA ILE A 19 12.46 -0.09 -2.54
C ILE A 19 11.21 -0.44 -1.75
N LEU A 20 10.35 0.56 -1.57
CA LEU A 20 8.95 0.34 -1.24
C LEU A 20 8.12 0.45 -2.51
N GLY A 21 7.19 -0.48 -2.69
CA GLY A 21 6.33 -0.48 -3.86
C GLY A 21 4.87 -0.70 -3.52
N LYS A 22 4.00 -0.20 -4.41
CA LYS A 22 2.56 -0.36 -4.29
C LYS A 22 1.89 -0.43 -5.66
N ASN A 23 1.00 -1.43 -5.82
CA ASN A 23 -0.05 -1.43 -6.83
C ASN A 23 -1.33 -0.94 -6.18
N ARG A 24 -1.97 0.06 -6.79
CA ARG A 24 -3.30 0.55 -6.37
C ARG A 24 -4.37 -0.05 -7.25
N ASP A 25 -5.23 -0.88 -6.68
CA ASP A 25 -6.38 -1.44 -7.38
C ASP A 25 -7.63 -0.69 -6.98
N ARG A 26 -8.36 -0.20 -7.96
CA ARG A 26 -9.53 0.66 -7.79
C ARG A 26 -10.66 0.21 -8.71
N ASN A 27 -11.89 0.51 -8.30
CA ASN A 27 -13.09 0.40 -9.14
C ASN A 27 -13.57 1.77 -9.65
N TYR A 28 -12.74 2.77 -9.52
CA TYR A 28 -12.94 4.15 -10.00
C TYR A 28 -11.60 4.71 -10.49
N SER A 29 -11.65 5.75 -11.32
CA SER A 29 -10.44 6.48 -11.75
C SER A 29 -10.03 7.47 -10.65
N PRO A 30 -8.93 7.23 -9.93
CA PRO A 30 -8.51 8.13 -8.86
C PRO A 30 -7.91 9.42 -9.43
N ASN A 31 -8.14 10.53 -8.75
CA ASN A 31 -7.48 11.79 -9.04
C ASN A 31 -6.13 11.85 -8.30
N LEU A 32 -5.07 11.38 -8.97
CA LEU A 32 -3.75 11.24 -8.35
C LEU A 32 -2.93 12.51 -8.48
N ILE A 33 -2.47 13.05 -7.38
CA ILE A 33 -1.56 14.19 -7.30
C ILE A 33 -0.28 13.82 -6.55
N ILE A 34 0.86 14.34 -7.02
CA ILE A 34 2.14 14.26 -6.30
C ILE A 34 2.31 15.59 -5.58
N VAL A 35 2.48 15.52 -4.26
CA VAL A 35 2.70 16.68 -3.41
C VAL A 35 4.11 16.62 -2.83
N ARG A 36 4.77 17.76 -2.81
CA ARG A 36 6.05 17.96 -2.16
C ARG A 36 5.93 19.18 -1.26
N GLU A 37 6.18 19.01 0.02
CA GLU A 37 6.06 20.08 1.00
C GLU A 37 7.11 19.98 2.10
N LEU A 38 7.45 21.13 2.67
CA LEU A 38 8.32 21.24 3.83
C LEU A 38 7.48 21.24 5.10
N VAL A 39 7.71 20.28 5.98
CA VAL A 39 7.02 20.15 7.27
C VAL A 39 8.02 20.33 8.42
N LYS A 40 7.57 20.92 9.53
CA LYS A 40 8.41 21.15 10.73
C LYS A 40 9.76 21.82 10.42
N GLU A 41 9.78 22.74 9.45
CA GLU A 41 10.92 23.58 9.05
C GLU A 41 12.16 22.82 8.51
N LYS A 42 12.23 21.48 8.66
CA LYS A 42 13.43 20.69 8.34
C LYS A 42 13.16 19.42 7.53
N THR A 43 11.96 18.90 7.57
CA THR A 43 11.61 17.64 6.90
C THR A 43 10.82 17.92 5.65
N GLU A 44 11.40 17.62 4.52
CA GLU A 44 10.67 17.61 3.26
C GLU A 44 9.98 16.26 3.09
N ILE A 45 8.70 16.27 2.72
CA ILE A 45 7.94 15.08 2.41
C ILE A 45 7.47 15.11 0.96
N CYS A 46 7.51 13.96 0.30
CA CYS A 46 7.00 13.77 -1.04
C CYS A 46 6.03 12.57 -1.01
N TYR A 47 4.78 12.79 -1.40
CA TYR A 47 3.77 11.75 -1.37
C TYR A 47 2.86 11.79 -2.59
N LEU A 48 2.34 10.61 -2.96
CA LEU A 48 1.24 10.47 -3.90
C LEU A 48 -0.06 10.43 -3.10
N MET A 49 -0.99 11.29 -3.46
CA MET A 49 -2.31 11.37 -2.85
C MET A 49 -3.40 11.13 -3.90
N ASP A 50 -4.44 10.45 -3.50
CA ASP A 50 -5.71 10.41 -4.21
C ASP A 50 -6.59 11.53 -3.65
N ASP A 51 -6.78 12.59 -4.44
CA ASP A 51 -7.48 13.81 -4.02
C ASP A 51 -8.96 13.56 -3.67
N ASP A 52 -9.55 12.51 -4.24
CA ASP A 52 -10.93 12.14 -3.97
C ASP A 52 -11.11 11.50 -2.57
N THR A 53 -10.08 10.85 -2.05
CA THR A 53 -10.15 10.07 -0.81
C THR A 53 -9.18 10.51 0.28
N ASP A 54 -8.29 11.46 -0.02
CA ASP A 54 -7.16 11.88 0.83
C ASP A 54 -6.20 10.74 1.23
N TRP A 55 -6.29 9.60 0.55
CA TRP A 55 -5.43 8.46 0.82
C TRP A 55 -4.07 8.67 0.20
N CYS A 56 -3.00 8.53 0.99
CA CYS A 56 -1.65 8.75 0.49
C CYS A 56 -0.63 7.71 0.93
N GLU A 57 0.50 7.71 0.28
CA GLU A 57 1.76 7.07 0.62
C GLU A 57 2.92 7.98 0.20
N GLY A 58 4.06 7.85 0.86
CA GLY A 58 5.16 8.80 0.60
C GLY A 58 6.51 8.42 1.18
N ILE A 59 7.43 9.36 1.00
CA ILE A 59 8.81 9.33 1.48
C ILE A 59 9.18 10.70 2.04
N ASN A 60 10.04 10.75 3.04
CA ASN A 60 10.60 11.98 3.54
C ASN A 60 12.09 12.14 3.20
N SER A 61 12.65 13.34 3.45
CA SER A 61 14.06 13.68 3.19
C SER A 61 15.06 12.89 4.05
N HIS A 62 14.60 12.21 5.09
CA HIS A 62 15.42 11.32 5.93
C HIS A 62 15.46 9.87 5.38
N GLY A 63 14.87 9.62 4.21
CA GLY A 63 14.83 8.29 3.59
C GLY A 63 13.81 7.35 4.22
N ILE A 64 12.86 7.87 5.00
CA ILE A 64 11.78 7.05 5.55
C ILE A 64 10.61 7.06 4.58
N GLY A 65 10.19 5.85 4.18
CA GLY A 65 9.03 5.66 3.31
C GLY A 65 7.89 4.91 4.00
N ILE A 66 6.67 5.19 3.58
CA ILE A 66 5.43 4.55 4.05
C ILE A 66 4.59 4.13 2.85
N VAL A 67 4.20 2.85 2.81
CA VAL A 67 3.18 2.33 1.89
C VAL A 67 2.21 1.46 2.67
N ASN A 68 0.96 1.38 2.19
CA ASN A 68 -0.07 0.62 2.88
C ASN A 68 -0.97 -0.17 1.93
N SER A 69 -1.62 -1.22 2.45
CA SER A 69 -2.68 -1.97 1.80
C SER A 69 -3.83 -2.19 2.78
N ALA A 70 -5.05 -1.91 2.35
CA ALA A 70 -6.23 -2.03 3.20
C ALA A 70 -6.47 -3.50 3.63
N LEU A 71 -6.85 -3.70 4.89
CA LEU A 71 -7.51 -4.92 5.35
C LEU A 71 -9.01 -4.67 5.32
N PHE A 72 -9.70 -5.35 4.40
CA PHE A 72 -11.16 -5.31 4.38
C PHE A 72 -11.68 -6.09 5.57
N VAL A 73 -12.00 -5.38 6.63
CA VAL A 73 -12.87 -5.92 7.67
C VAL A 73 -14.27 -5.93 7.08
N LYS A 74 -14.96 -7.08 7.03
CA LYS A 74 -16.39 -7.12 6.75
C LYS A 74 -17.04 -6.12 7.71
N ARG A 75 -17.33 -4.94 7.20
CA ARG A 75 -18.23 -4.02 7.88
C ARG A 75 -19.61 -4.65 7.75
N ASP A 76 -20.40 -4.60 8.81
CA ASP A 76 -21.82 -4.85 8.68
C ASP A 76 -22.34 -3.97 7.55
N GLU A 77 -23.26 -4.48 6.72
CA GLU A 77 -23.78 -3.77 5.55
C GLU A 77 -24.23 -2.33 5.87
N LYS A 78 -24.69 -2.09 7.10
CA LYS A 78 -25.03 -0.78 7.64
C LYS A 78 -23.87 0.21 7.72
N ASP A 79 -22.65 -0.26 8.00
CA ASP A 79 -21.46 0.58 8.03
C ASP A 79 -20.95 0.89 6.61
N PHE A 80 -21.23 0.02 5.64
CA PHE A 80 -20.91 0.24 4.24
C PHE A 80 -21.77 1.36 3.63
N ASP A 81 -23.06 1.40 3.97
CA ASP A 81 -23.98 2.44 3.51
C ASP A 81 -23.71 3.80 4.18
N LYS A 82 -23.22 3.80 5.42
CA LYS A 82 -22.82 5.01 6.13
C LYS A 82 -21.54 5.61 5.55
N ALA A 83 -20.57 4.77 5.17
CA ALA A 83 -19.34 5.20 4.50
C ALA A 83 -19.58 5.72 3.06
N LYS A 84 -20.63 5.23 2.37
CA LYS A 84 -21.07 5.76 1.07
C LYS A 84 -21.66 7.17 1.14
N LYS A 85 -22.27 7.52 2.25
CA LYS A 85 -22.97 8.82 2.42
C LYS A 85 -22.05 9.94 2.90
N THR A 86 -20.92 9.63 3.49
CA THR A 86 -19.96 10.62 3.95
C THR A 86 -18.79 10.66 2.96
N LYS A 87 -18.80 11.62 2.05
CA LYS A 87 -17.62 12.05 1.28
C LYS A 87 -16.56 12.73 2.18
N ALA A 88 -16.47 12.33 3.44
CA ALA A 88 -15.45 12.87 4.32
C ALA A 88 -14.11 12.30 3.90
N PRO A 89 -13.08 13.13 3.66
CA PRO A 89 -11.73 12.68 3.37
C PRO A 89 -11.27 11.72 4.45
N SER A 90 -10.57 10.65 4.06
CA SER A 90 -10.02 9.69 5.00
C SER A 90 -8.99 10.40 5.88
N LYS A 91 -9.18 10.36 7.20
CA LYS A 91 -8.17 10.85 8.16
C LYS A 91 -6.85 10.08 8.07
N ASP A 92 -6.83 8.96 7.33
CA ASP A 92 -5.67 8.10 7.20
C ASP A 92 -4.55 8.75 6.38
N GLY A 93 -4.88 9.52 5.34
CA GLY A 93 -3.89 10.31 4.60
C GLY A 93 -3.21 11.36 5.47
N ALA A 94 -3.97 12.10 6.27
CA ALA A 94 -3.42 13.07 7.21
C ALA A 94 -2.45 12.42 8.21
N ARG A 95 -2.77 11.22 8.71
CA ARG A 95 -1.91 10.46 9.61
C ARG A 95 -0.61 10.01 8.96
N ILE A 96 -0.66 9.61 7.68
CA ILE A 96 0.56 9.25 6.92
C ILE A 96 1.43 10.48 6.73
N ARG A 97 0.88 11.64 6.37
CA ARG A 97 1.63 12.89 6.24
C ARG A 97 2.26 13.31 7.57
N GLU A 98 1.51 13.23 8.67
CA GLU A 98 2.04 13.46 10.01
C GLU A 98 3.18 12.48 10.33
N ALA A 99 3.00 11.19 10.09
CA ALA A 99 4.03 10.18 10.33
C ALA A 99 5.29 10.43 9.50
N LEU A 100 5.17 10.85 8.24
CA LEU A 100 6.31 11.23 7.39
C LEU A 100 7.06 12.47 7.90
N SER A 101 6.50 13.26 8.81
CA SER A 101 7.19 14.42 9.39
C SER A 101 8.25 14.07 10.46
N TYR A 102 8.35 12.79 10.85
CA TYR A 102 9.35 12.35 11.83
C TYR A 102 10.66 11.92 11.18
N GLU A 103 11.77 12.15 11.88
CA GLU A 103 13.12 11.86 11.39
C GLU A 103 13.60 10.43 11.69
N LYS A 104 12.92 9.72 12.59
CA LYS A 104 13.28 8.36 13.03
C LYS A 104 12.15 7.37 12.78
N ILE A 105 12.49 6.21 12.25
CA ILE A 105 11.52 5.13 12.00
C ILE A 105 10.75 4.72 13.26
N SER A 106 11.40 4.76 14.45
CA SER A 106 10.74 4.48 15.72
C SER A 106 9.57 5.41 16.01
N ASP A 107 9.75 6.71 15.72
CA ASP A 107 8.75 7.73 16.00
C ASP A 107 7.60 7.65 14.98
N VAL A 108 7.94 7.37 13.71
CA VAL A 108 6.96 7.06 12.66
C VAL A 108 6.09 5.89 13.08
N VAL A 109 6.69 4.77 13.47
CA VAL A 109 5.95 3.57 13.89
C VAL A 109 5.11 3.86 15.12
N LYS A 110 5.67 4.55 16.12
CA LYS A 110 4.94 4.95 17.33
C LYS A 110 3.73 5.81 16.99
N SER A 111 3.85 6.80 16.12
CA SER A 111 2.73 7.67 15.72
C SER A 111 1.62 6.88 15.06
N LEU A 112 1.96 5.94 14.15
CA LEU A 112 0.99 5.11 13.44
C LEU A 112 0.25 4.10 14.32
N VAL A 113 0.87 3.67 15.43
CA VAL A 113 0.31 2.67 16.37
C VAL A 113 -0.50 3.30 17.48
N THR A 114 -0.22 4.55 17.86
CA THR A 114 -0.84 5.23 19.01
C THR A 114 -2.32 5.56 18.79
N PHE A 115 -2.78 5.66 17.55
CA PHE A 115 -4.16 5.95 17.24
C PHE A 115 -5.02 4.70 17.40
N HIS A 116 -5.98 4.72 18.32
CA HIS A 116 -6.97 3.64 18.51
C HIS A 116 -7.76 3.30 17.24
N GLU A 117 -7.85 4.24 16.32
CA GLU A 117 -8.46 4.08 15.00
C GLU A 117 -7.43 3.98 13.89
N GLY A 118 -6.17 3.66 14.17
CA GLY A 118 -5.06 3.68 13.23
C GLY A 118 -5.39 3.21 11.82
N ILE A 119 -4.48 3.41 10.89
CA ILE A 119 -4.67 3.04 9.48
C ILE A 119 -4.99 1.55 9.38
N LYS A 120 -6.23 1.23 9.01
CA LYS A 120 -6.68 -0.16 8.87
C LYS A 120 -5.98 -0.80 7.70
N GLY A 121 -5.20 -1.82 7.98
CA GLY A 121 -4.47 -2.51 6.95
C GLY A 121 -3.08 -2.94 7.36
N HIS A 122 -2.30 -3.28 6.35
CA HIS A 122 -0.88 -3.45 6.48
C HIS A 122 -0.19 -2.14 6.10
N THR A 123 0.56 -1.57 7.03
CA THR A 123 1.44 -0.43 6.75
C THR A 123 2.88 -0.90 6.80
N ILE A 124 3.62 -0.70 5.72
CA ILE A 124 5.05 -0.98 5.64
C ILE A 124 5.78 0.35 5.78
N VAL A 125 6.68 0.44 6.75
CA VAL A 125 7.54 1.59 7.01
C VAL A 125 8.99 1.14 6.89
N SER A 126 9.83 1.91 6.19
CA SER A 126 11.26 1.62 6.10
C SER A 126 12.09 2.90 6.10
N ASP A 127 13.28 2.84 6.71
CA ASP A 127 14.32 3.87 6.67
C ASP A 127 15.52 3.47 5.78
N GLY A 128 15.33 2.46 4.93
CA GLY A 128 16.40 1.91 4.08
C GLY A 128 17.33 0.93 4.80
N LYS A 129 17.22 0.75 6.11
CA LYS A 129 18.00 -0.20 6.92
C LYS A 129 17.12 -1.26 7.56
N LYS A 130 15.99 -0.84 8.11
CA LYS A 130 14.99 -1.70 8.77
C LYS A 130 13.64 -1.53 8.09
N VAL A 131 12.81 -2.54 8.21
CA VAL A 131 11.42 -2.49 7.77
C VAL A 131 10.52 -2.87 8.93
N ALA A 132 9.61 -1.98 9.29
CA ALA A 132 8.52 -2.29 10.19
C ALA A 132 7.24 -2.57 9.40
N VAL A 133 6.53 -3.62 9.77
CA VAL A 133 5.19 -3.93 9.25
C VAL A 133 4.21 -3.83 10.38
N ILE A 134 3.22 -2.97 10.21
CA ILE A 134 2.12 -2.76 11.14
C ILE A 134 0.88 -3.41 10.53
N GLU A 135 0.30 -4.39 11.22
CA GLU A 135 -1.01 -4.95 10.88
C GLU A 135 -2.03 -4.41 11.88
N ASN A 136 -2.94 -3.57 11.39
CA ASN A 136 -3.96 -2.92 12.20
C ASN A 136 -5.36 -3.21 11.67
N THR A 137 -6.26 -3.64 12.55
CA THR A 137 -7.62 -4.02 12.19
C THR A 137 -8.70 -3.17 12.87
N SER A 138 -8.33 -2.25 13.74
CA SER A 138 -9.23 -1.48 14.62
C SER A 138 -10.06 -2.31 15.64
N ARG A 139 -9.97 -3.64 15.58
CA ARG A 139 -10.68 -4.54 16.51
C ARG A 139 -9.77 -5.12 17.57
N VAL A 140 -8.50 -5.21 17.26
CA VAL A 140 -7.46 -5.74 18.13
C VAL A 140 -6.27 -4.80 18.15
N LYS A 141 -5.43 -4.93 19.17
CA LYS A 141 -4.20 -4.14 19.27
C LYS A 141 -3.35 -4.29 18.00
N PRO A 142 -2.81 -3.21 17.42
CA PRO A 142 -1.93 -3.29 16.27
C PRO A 142 -0.75 -4.21 16.53
N TYR A 143 -0.47 -5.07 15.54
CA TYR A 143 0.68 -5.97 15.60
C TYR A 143 1.83 -5.38 14.78
N VAL A 144 2.99 -5.22 15.40
CA VAL A 144 4.18 -4.67 14.75
C VAL A 144 5.26 -5.74 14.67
N THR A 145 5.81 -5.94 13.48
CA THR A 145 7.01 -6.76 13.26
C THR A 145 8.10 -5.93 12.63
N VAL A 146 9.35 -6.20 13.04
CA VAL A 146 10.53 -5.57 12.43
C VAL A 146 11.31 -6.65 11.68
N HIS A 147 11.72 -6.34 10.48
CA HIS A 147 12.39 -7.27 9.57
C HIS A 147 13.69 -6.69 9.04
N ASP A 148 14.66 -7.57 8.82
CA ASP A 148 15.76 -7.34 7.90
C ASP A 148 15.30 -7.70 6.49
N LEU A 149 15.69 -6.91 5.48
CA LEU A 149 15.31 -7.16 4.08
C LEU A 149 16.17 -8.26 3.41
N LYS A 150 16.33 -9.40 4.08
CA LYS A 150 16.93 -10.59 3.46
C LYS A 150 16.04 -11.20 2.39
N ASN A 151 14.73 -11.07 2.57
CA ASN A 151 13.70 -11.52 1.65
C ASN A 151 12.66 -10.41 1.44
N PRO A 152 12.00 -10.36 0.27
CA PRO A 152 10.91 -9.44 0.03
C PRO A 152 9.79 -9.61 1.04
N ILE A 153 9.28 -8.49 1.55
CA ILE A 153 8.07 -8.41 2.34
C ILE A 153 6.96 -7.97 1.41
N VAL A 154 5.90 -8.75 1.28
CA VAL A 154 4.73 -8.42 0.46
C VAL A 154 3.48 -8.49 1.32
N ARG A 155 2.56 -7.56 1.13
CA ARG A 155 1.25 -7.51 1.79
C ARG A 155 0.16 -7.20 0.78
N THR A 156 -0.99 -7.79 1.05
CA THR A 156 -2.23 -7.62 0.28
C THR A 156 -3.41 -7.38 1.23
N ASN A 157 -4.60 -7.85 0.92
CA ASN A 157 -5.83 -7.47 1.61
C ASN A 157 -6.36 -8.52 2.60
N HIS A 158 -5.52 -9.47 3.03
CA HIS A 158 -5.87 -10.48 4.05
C HIS A 158 -4.96 -10.37 5.27
N GLY A 159 -5.49 -10.69 6.44
CA GLY A 159 -4.71 -10.68 7.68
C GLY A 159 -3.68 -11.81 7.71
N ILE A 160 -2.48 -11.50 8.18
CA ILE A 160 -1.37 -12.45 8.36
C ILE A 160 -1.28 -12.90 9.82
N LYS A 161 -1.29 -11.95 10.74
CA LYS A 161 -1.29 -12.20 12.19
C LYS A 161 -2.70 -12.36 12.74
N HIS A 162 -3.63 -11.72 12.07
CA HIS A 162 -5.05 -11.78 12.36
C HIS A 162 -5.80 -12.38 11.17
N PRO A 163 -5.68 -13.71 10.90
CA PRO A 163 -6.24 -14.34 9.70
C PRO A 163 -7.75 -14.27 9.62
N GLU A 164 -8.41 -13.99 10.75
CA GLU A 164 -9.84 -13.71 10.85
C GLU A 164 -10.23 -12.31 10.36
N GLN A 165 -9.25 -11.49 9.95
CA GLN A 165 -9.45 -10.12 9.48
C GLN A 165 -9.18 -9.98 7.99
N GLY A 166 -9.76 -8.96 7.39
CA GLY A 166 -9.68 -8.74 5.94
C GLY A 166 -10.49 -9.78 5.17
N TYR A 167 -9.97 -10.23 4.06
CA TYR A 167 -10.53 -11.35 3.33
C TYR A 167 -10.26 -12.66 4.08
N THR A 168 -11.27 -13.20 4.73
CA THR A 168 -11.14 -14.36 5.62
C THR A 168 -11.38 -15.70 4.92
N ARG A 169 -12.15 -15.71 3.82
CA ARG A 169 -12.54 -16.91 3.08
C ARG A 169 -13.01 -16.59 1.65
N GLY A 170 -13.23 -17.65 0.87
CA GLY A 170 -13.81 -17.55 -0.48
C GLY A 170 -12.84 -17.02 -1.53
N PRO A 171 -13.35 -16.68 -2.73
CA PRO A 171 -12.55 -16.30 -3.87
C PRO A 171 -11.66 -15.07 -3.64
N ASP A 172 -12.09 -14.12 -2.78
CA ASP A 172 -11.31 -12.92 -2.49
C ASP A 172 -10.11 -13.22 -1.61
N ARG A 173 -10.25 -14.14 -0.65
CA ARG A 173 -9.12 -14.63 0.14
C ARG A 173 -8.10 -15.34 -0.75
N VAL A 174 -8.55 -16.24 -1.61
CA VAL A 174 -7.69 -16.97 -2.57
C VAL A 174 -6.98 -15.98 -3.51
N SER A 175 -7.70 -14.97 -4.03
CA SER A 175 -7.11 -13.92 -4.86
C SER A 175 -6.02 -13.16 -4.10
N SER A 176 -6.29 -12.71 -2.89
CA SER A 176 -5.36 -11.95 -2.08
C SER A 176 -4.08 -12.74 -1.76
N GLU A 177 -4.20 -14.02 -1.39
CA GLU A 177 -3.07 -14.91 -1.12
C GLU A 177 -2.26 -15.23 -2.37
N THR A 178 -2.94 -15.55 -3.47
CA THR A 178 -2.33 -15.83 -4.77
C THR A 178 -1.52 -14.64 -5.25
N ARG A 179 -2.08 -13.44 -5.22
CA ARG A 179 -1.41 -12.20 -5.61
C ARG A 179 -0.19 -11.91 -4.74
N MET A 180 -0.30 -12.13 -3.42
CA MET A 180 0.83 -11.97 -2.51
C MET A 180 1.98 -12.92 -2.86
N LYS A 181 1.65 -14.20 -3.11
CA LYS A 181 2.64 -15.22 -3.48
C LYS A 181 3.38 -14.84 -4.76
N TYR A 182 2.65 -14.54 -5.83
CA TYR A 182 3.27 -14.22 -7.12
C TYR A 182 4.02 -12.88 -7.10
N ALA A 183 3.50 -11.86 -6.44
CA ALA A 183 4.24 -10.61 -6.27
C ALA A 183 5.56 -10.84 -5.53
N LYS A 184 5.57 -11.69 -4.50
CA LYS A 184 6.79 -12.06 -3.78
C LYS A 184 7.80 -12.80 -4.67
N GLU A 185 7.34 -13.75 -5.48
CA GLU A 185 8.17 -14.49 -6.43
C GLU A 185 8.77 -13.55 -7.49
N LEU A 186 7.96 -12.66 -8.07
CA LEU A 186 8.41 -11.70 -9.08
C LEU A 186 9.44 -10.70 -8.51
N VAL A 187 9.19 -10.16 -7.31
CA VAL A 187 10.12 -9.25 -6.66
C VAL A 187 11.44 -9.98 -6.34
N ASN A 188 11.36 -11.22 -5.83
CA ASN A 188 12.53 -12.01 -5.46
C ASN A 188 13.38 -12.42 -6.67
N SER A 189 12.76 -12.67 -7.83
CA SER A 189 13.44 -13.04 -9.09
C SER A 189 13.94 -11.83 -9.89
N THR A 190 13.78 -10.61 -9.38
CA THR A 190 14.15 -9.38 -10.06
C THR A 190 15.44 -8.83 -9.48
N ASN A 191 16.44 -8.59 -10.33
CA ASN A 191 17.74 -8.03 -9.91
C ASN A 191 17.77 -6.49 -9.97
N ASN A 192 16.92 -5.90 -10.79
CA ASN A 192 16.83 -4.45 -10.98
C ASN A 192 15.40 -3.97 -10.70
N TYR A 193 15.23 -3.13 -9.70
CA TYR A 193 13.91 -2.64 -9.30
C TYR A 193 13.12 -1.95 -10.43
N LYS A 194 13.79 -1.37 -11.44
CA LYS A 194 13.14 -0.75 -12.59
C LYS A 194 12.39 -1.77 -13.48
N GLU A 195 12.71 -3.06 -13.36
CA GLU A 195 12.04 -4.14 -14.08
C GLU A 195 10.79 -4.65 -13.37
N ILE A 196 10.53 -4.21 -12.14
CA ILE A 196 9.37 -4.69 -11.37
C ILE A 196 8.07 -4.37 -12.09
N PHE A 197 7.89 -3.14 -12.57
CA PHE A 197 6.68 -2.76 -13.28
C PHE A 197 6.44 -3.58 -14.55
N PRO A 198 7.39 -3.68 -15.49
CA PRO A 198 7.22 -4.54 -16.65
C PRO A 198 6.92 -6.00 -16.26
N LYS A 199 7.60 -6.55 -15.27
CA LYS A 199 7.37 -7.93 -14.82
C LYS A 199 5.98 -8.11 -14.22
N PHE A 200 5.54 -7.19 -13.39
CA PHE A 200 4.20 -7.22 -12.81
C PHE A 200 3.12 -7.09 -13.88
N TYR A 201 3.30 -6.17 -14.82
CA TYR A 201 2.35 -5.92 -15.90
C TYR A 201 2.24 -7.10 -16.87
N ASN A 202 3.39 -7.73 -17.20
CA ASN A 202 3.43 -8.85 -18.13
C ASN A 202 3.11 -10.20 -17.49
N HIS A 203 2.94 -10.23 -16.15
CA HIS A 203 2.63 -11.46 -15.46
C HIS A 203 1.15 -11.82 -15.63
N THR A 204 0.93 -12.90 -16.37
CA THR A 204 -0.41 -13.44 -16.61
C THR A 204 -0.61 -14.70 -15.78
N GLN A 205 -1.71 -14.76 -15.04
CA GLN A 205 -2.09 -15.90 -14.23
C GLN A 205 -2.97 -16.87 -15.03
N LYS A 206 -2.69 -18.16 -14.88
CA LYS A 206 -3.57 -19.20 -15.45
C LYS A 206 -4.96 -19.22 -14.80
N LEU A 207 -5.11 -18.59 -13.63
CA LEU A 207 -6.35 -18.55 -12.87
C LEU A 207 -7.27 -17.38 -13.25
N GLY A 208 -6.82 -16.50 -14.14
CA GLY A 208 -7.58 -15.36 -14.67
C GLY A 208 -7.29 -14.00 -13.98
N PRO A 209 -7.79 -12.89 -14.56
CA PRO A 209 -7.39 -11.52 -14.23
C PRO A 209 -7.62 -11.11 -12.77
N LYS A 210 -8.54 -11.76 -12.08
CA LYS A 210 -8.80 -11.52 -10.65
C LYS A 210 -7.59 -11.84 -9.77
N TYR A 211 -6.74 -12.76 -10.22
CA TYR A 211 -5.59 -13.28 -9.49
C TYR A 211 -4.27 -12.68 -9.96
N ASP A 212 -4.31 -11.83 -10.96
CA ASP A 212 -3.13 -11.15 -11.49
C ASP A 212 -2.56 -10.12 -10.50
N VAL A 213 -1.25 -9.98 -10.51
CA VAL A 213 -0.56 -8.97 -9.71
C VAL A 213 -0.94 -7.56 -10.16
N VAL A 214 -1.08 -7.35 -11.47
CA VAL A 214 -1.71 -6.17 -12.07
C VAL A 214 -3.08 -6.58 -12.57
N ARG A 215 -4.10 -6.04 -11.95
CA ARG A 215 -5.49 -6.37 -12.30
C ARG A 215 -5.95 -5.63 -13.54
N SER A 216 -6.75 -6.30 -14.35
CA SER A 216 -7.31 -5.78 -15.59
C SER A 216 -8.83 -6.04 -15.73
N GLN A 217 -9.53 -6.24 -14.61
CA GLN A 217 -10.98 -6.49 -14.62
C GLN A 217 -11.78 -5.22 -14.88
N ASN A 218 -12.97 -5.35 -15.48
CA ASN A 218 -13.84 -4.21 -15.77
C ASN A 218 -14.30 -3.44 -14.52
N GLN A 219 -14.42 -4.13 -13.39
CA GLN A 219 -14.94 -3.56 -12.14
C GLN A 219 -13.84 -3.27 -11.11
N LEU A 220 -12.62 -3.73 -11.33
CA LEU A 220 -11.50 -3.54 -10.41
C LEU A 220 -10.20 -3.71 -11.17
N TRP A 221 -9.44 -2.63 -11.32
CA TRP A 221 -8.18 -2.63 -12.07
C TRP A 221 -7.06 -1.94 -11.28
N THR A 222 -5.83 -2.28 -11.61
CA THR A 222 -4.67 -1.55 -11.09
C THR A 222 -4.58 -0.20 -11.79
N SER A 223 -4.88 0.87 -11.07
CA SER A 223 -4.89 2.24 -11.61
C SER A 223 -3.49 2.84 -11.67
N SER A 224 -2.61 2.43 -10.76
CA SER A 224 -1.22 2.90 -10.71
C SER A 224 -0.29 1.91 -10.02
N GLN A 225 0.97 1.99 -10.39
CA GLN A 225 2.09 1.33 -9.72
C GLN A 225 3.09 2.39 -9.26
N LEU A 226 3.57 2.26 -8.04
CA LEU A 226 4.43 3.23 -7.39
C LEU A 226 5.64 2.54 -6.77
N LEU A 227 6.83 3.12 -6.96
CA LEU A 227 8.07 2.70 -6.30
C LEU A 227 8.75 3.90 -5.66
N TYR A 228 9.14 3.75 -4.40
CA TYR A 228 9.99 4.66 -3.67
C TYR A 228 11.37 4.04 -3.47
N ASN A 229 12.41 4.65 -4.05
CA ASN A 229 13.80 4.31 -3.74
C ASN A 229 14.25 5.17 -2.55
N LEU A 230 14.37 4.55 -1.38
CA LEU A 230 14.65 5.24 -0.13
C LEU A 230 16.07 5.79 -0.08
N ASN A 231 17.03 5.09 -0.67
CA ASN A 231 18.44 5.51 -0.65
C ASN A 231 18.73 6.68 -1.60
N LYS A 232 17.94 6.80 -2.67
CA LYS A 232 18.11 7.84 -3.70
C LYS A 232 17.06 8.95 -3.62
N LEU A 233 16.11 8.83 -2.70
CA LEU A 233 14.96 9.73 -2.56
C LEU A 233 14.22 9.93 -3.89
N LYS A 234 13.99 8.83 -4.63
CA LYS A 234 13.36 8.84 -5.94
C LYS A 234 12.01 8.17 -5.90
N VAL A 235 11.07 8.75 -6.64
CA VAL A 235 9.72 8.21 -6.86
C VAL A 235 9.58 7.85 -8.33
N MET A 236 9.04 6.67 -8.62
CA MET A 236 8.64 6.23 -9.95
C MET A 236 7.17 5.89 -9.91
N LEU A 237 6.39 6.54 -10.76
CA LEU A 237 4.95 6.34 -10.88
C LEU A 237 4.61 5.91 -12.30
N TYR A 238 3.86 4.83 -12.42
CA TYR A 238 3.23 4.38 -13.66
C TYR A 238 1.72 4.49 -13.50
N LEU A 239 1.11 5.30 -14.34
CA LEU A 239 -0.34 5.37 -14.47
C LEU A 239 -0.80 4.33 -15.47
N ILE A 240 -1.78 3.53 -15.08
CA ILE A 240 -2.38 2.52 -15.94
C ILE A 240 -3.78 3.03 -16.30
N PRO A 241 -4.01 3.42 -17.57
CA PRO A 241 -5.30 3.93 -17.99
C PRO A 241 -6.39 2.91 -17.71
N GLY A 242 -7.46 3.31 -17.02
CA GLY A 242 -8.66 2.52 -16.91
C GLY A 242 -9.24 2.23 -18.30
N LYS A 243 -9.89 1.07 -18.48
CA LYS A 243 -10.69 0.85 -19.68
C LYS A 243 -11.87 1.82 -19.61
N VAL A 244 -11.83 2.87 -20.44
CA VAL A 244 -12.99 3.73 -20.65
C VAL A 244 -13.99 2.90 -21.42
N HIS A 245 -15.09 2.51 -20.80
CA HIS A 245 -16.24 1.99 -21.52
C HIS A 245 -17.01 3.20 -22.07
N PHE A 246 -16.92 3.39 -23.37
CA PHE A 246 -17.83 4.25 -24.11
C PHE A 246 -19.19 3.55 -24.23
#